data_49847a8ecfc875431407a7ba21b38bcb
#
_entry.id   49847a8ecfc875431407a7ba21b38bcb
#
_cell.length_a   1.000
_cell.length_b   1.000
_cell.length_c   1.000
_cell.angle_alpha   90.00
_cell.angle_beta   90.00
_cell.angle_gamma   90.00
#
_symmetry.space_group_name_H-M   'P 1'
#
loop_
_entity.id
_entity.type
_entity.pdbx_description
1 polymer ?
#
loop_
_entity_poly.entity_id
_entity_poly.type
_entity_poly.pdbx_seq_one_letter_code
_entity_poly.pdbx_strand_id
1 'polypeptide(L)'
;MNAVPAKQLYEQYGYLIYRTCVRILHSEDDAKDALQSVFVKLLENYSGISDPGKVVPWIFSTAKNHCFNMLRYQKRFIRTVDADDLPASADNFGKTVEAREIIKLVFKAQGKRVRDAAYYTYVEEFDQREIQKITGQSPATIRRNLSRFKKSLASLGKKLAM
;
A
#
# COMPACT_ATOMS: atom_id res chain seq x y z
N MET A 1 -28.16 10.15 0.61
CA MET A 1 -27.14 9.08 0.44
C MET A 1 -26.54 8.79 1.81
N ASN A 2 -26.76 7.58 2.32
CA ASN A 2 -26.29 7.25 3.65
C ASN A 2 -24.78 7.04 3.61
N ALA A 3 -24.05 7.95 4.24
CA ALA A 3 -22.62 7.78 4.49
C ALA A 3 -22.40 6.52 5.34
N VAL A 4 -21.50 5.64 4.93
CA VAL A 4 -21.15 4.44 5.71
C VAL A 4 -20.54 4.90 7.03
N PRO A 5 -21.08 4.53 8.21
CA PRO A 5 -20.55 5.01 9.48
C PRO A 5 -19.05 4.67 9.62
N ALA A 6 -18.26 5.60 10.14
CA ALA A 6 -16.82 5.38 10.36
C ALA A 6 -16.54 4.13 11.22
N LYS A 7 -17.42 3.81 12.17
CA LYS A 7 -17.37 2.58 12.94
C LYS A 7 -17.41 1.33 12.04
N GLN A 8 -18.32 1.30 11.08
CA GLN A 8 -18.44 0.17 10.14
C GLN A 8 -17.20 0.05 9.24
N LEU A 9 -16.64 1.16 8.81
CA LEU A 9 -15.37 1.17 8.06
C LEU A 9 -14.21 0.66 8.90
N TYR A 10 -14.16 1.01 10.18
CA TYR A 10 -13.16 0.49 11.10
C TYR A 10 -13.30 -1.02 11.30
N GLU A 11 -14.50 -1.53 11.52
CA GLU A 11 -14.77 -2.97 11.68
C GLU A 11 -14.40 -3.77 10.41
N GLN A 12 -14.68 -3.20 9.23
CA GLN A 12 -14.41 -3.89 7.95
C GLN A 12 -12.95 -3.81 7.49
N TYR A 13 -12.30 -2.67 7.67
CA TYR A 13 -10.98 -2.39 7.07
C TYR A 13 -9.87 -2.10 8.07
N GLY A 14 -10.19 -1.89 9.35
CA GLY A 14 -9.21 -1.52 10.36
C GLY A 14 -8.04 -2.49 10.46
N TYR A 15 -8.31 -3.79 10.43
CA TYR A 15 -7.26 -4.81 10.45
C TYR A 15 -6.36 -4.77 9.19
N LEU A 16 -6.93 -4.57 8.01
CA LEU A 16 -6.16 -4.48 6.76
C LEU A 16 -5.28 -3.22 6.74
N ILE A 17 -5.82 -2.11 7.22
CA ILE A 17 -5.08 -0.85 7.33
C ILE A 17 -3.97 -0.98 8.36
N TYR A 18 -4.23 -1.61 9.51
CA TYR A 18 -3.22 -1.91 10.52
C TYR A 18 -2.06 -2.73 9.94
N ARG A 19 -2.36 -3.82 9.22
CA ARG A 19 -1.32 -4.64 8.54
C ARG A 19 -0.49 -3.82 7.58
N THR A 20 -1.12 -2.94 6.79
CA THR A 20 -0.42 -2.02 5.90
C THR A 20 0.53 -1.10 6.69
N CYS A 21 0.08 -0.56 7.82
CA CYS A 21 0.90 0.29 8.68
C CYS A 21 2.09 -0.49 9.28
N VAL A 22 1.86 -1.70 9.83
CA VAL A 22 2.93 -2.56 10.38
C VAL A 22 3.99 -2.86 9.30
N ARG A 23 3.57 -3.20 8.09
CA ARG A 23 4.48 -3.48 6.98
C ARG A 23 5.35 -2.28 6.61
N ILE A 24 4.82 -1.06 6.71
CA ILE A 24 5.57 0.16 6.37
C ILE A 24 6.45 0.61 7.53
N LEU A 25 5.92 0.59 8.76
CA LEU A 25 6.59 1.15 9.95
C LEU A 25 7.50 0.15 10.65
N HIS A 26 7.27 -1.16 10.46
CA HIS A 26 7.96 -2.25 11.17
C HIS A 26 7.87 -2.13 12.71
N SER A 27 6.82 -1.47 13.21
CA SER A 27 6.52 -1.24 14.62
C SER A 27 5.02 -1.38 14.84
N GLU A 28 4.62 -2.28 15.72
CA GLU A 28 3.20 -2.49 16.05
C GLU A 28 2.58 -1.29 16.76
N ASP A 29 3.33 -0.66 17.64
CA ASP A 29 2.84 0.48 18.41
C ASP A 29 2.66 1.72 17.51
N ASP A 30 3.66 2.02 16.67
CA ASP A 30 3.53 3.09 15.67
C ASP A 30 2.38 2.80 14.69
N ALA A 31 2.16 1.54 14.34
CA ALA A 31 1.06 1.15 13.46
C ALA A 31 -0.32 1.35 14.10
N LYS A 32 -0.46 1.10 15.40
CA LYS A 32 -1.69 1.40 16.16
C LYS A 32 -1.97 2.90 16.18
N ASP A 33 -0.94 3.70 16.45
CA ASP A 33 -1.05 5.16 16.47
C ASP A 33 -1.40 5.71 15.08
N ALA A 34 -0.77 5.16 14.03
CA ALA A 34 -1.08 5.51 12.65
C ALA A 34 -2.53 5.16 12.29
N LEU A 35 -3.02 3.98 12.69
CA LEU A 35 -4.40 3.56 12.47
C LEU A 35 -5.39 4.53 13.12
N GLN A 36 -5.17 4.88 14.39
CA GLN A 36 -6.01 5.84 15.11
C GLN A 36 -6.01 7.20 14.40
N SER A 37 -4.84 7.71 14.03
CA SER A 37 -4.68 9.01 13.35
C SER A 37 -5.43 9.03 12.01
N VAL A 38 -5.43 7.92 11.27
CA VAL A 38 -6.14 7.80 9.99
C VAL A 38 -7.65 7.86 10.19
N PHE A 39 -8.18 7.19 11.21
CA PHE A 39 -9.61 7.22 11.49
C PHE A 39 -10.09 8.55 12.08
N VAL A 40 -9.26 9.23 12.86
CA VAL A 40 -9.54 10.63 13.27
C VAL A 40 -9.64 11.53 12.03
N LYS A 41 -8.68 11.46 11.12
CA LYS A 41 -8.72 12.22 9.86
C LYS A 41 -9.93 11.84 8.99
N LEU A 42 -10.35 10.58 9.01
CA LEU A 42 -11.55 10.16 8.32
C LEU A 42 -12.78 10.88 8.90
N LEU A 43 -12.92 10.89 10.21
CA LEU A 43 -14.05 11.58 10.88
C LEU A 43 -14.08 13.08 10.56
N GLU A 44 -12.93 13.74 10.57
CA GLU A 44 -12.80 15.17 10.25
C GLU A 44 -13.14 15.49 8.78
N ASN A 45 -12.80 14.61 7.87
CA ASN A 45 -12.94 14.86 6.42
C ASN A 45 -14.09 14.09 5.77
N TYR A 46 -14.90 13.39 6.56
CA TYR A 46 -15.92 12.50 6.01
C TYR A 46 -16.93 13.22 5.14
N SER A 47 -17.33 14.43 5.52
CA SER A 47 -18.26 15.27 4.74
C SER A 47 -17.68 15.75 3.40
N GLY A 48 -16.36 15.76 3.26
CA GLY A 48 -15.67 16.15 2.02
C GLY A 48 -15.56 15.01 0.99
N ILE A 49 -15.85 13.77 1.38
CA ILE A 49 -15.79 12.61 0.47
C ILE A 49 -17.18 12.38 -0.14
N SER A 50 -17.43 13.04 -1.26
CA SER A 50 -18.73 13.01 -1.92
C SER A 50 -19.11 11.66 -2.56
N ASP A 51 -18.14 10.76 -2.79
CA ASP A 51 -18.33 9.47 -3.43
C ASP A 51 -18.00 8.34 -2.46
N PRO A 52 -19.00 7.56 -2.01
CA PRO A 52 -18.78 6.41 -1.11
C PRO A 52 -17.77 5.39 -1.66
N GLY A 53 -17.68 5.23 -2.98
CA GLY A 53 -16.70 4.36 -3.62
C GLY A 53 -15.24 4.82 -3.48
N LYS A 54 -15.03 6.08 -3.12
CA LYS A 54 -13.68 6.64 -2.90
C LYS A 54 -13.21 6.60 -1.46
N VAL A 55 -14.09 6.29 -0.50
CA VAL A 55 -13.76 6.29 0.92
C VAL A 55 -12.66 5.26 1.22
N VAL A 56 -12.81 4.03 0.77
CA VAL A 56 -11.84 2.96 1.04
C VAL A 56 -10.47 3.24 0.40
N PRO A 57 -10.36 3.58 -0.89
CA PRO A 57 -9.09 4.02 -1.48
C PRO A 57 -8.47 5.22 -0.77
N TRP A 58 -9.29 6.17 -0.31
CA TRP A 58 -8.83 7.34 0.43
C TRP A 58 -8.20 6.95 1.77
N ILE A 59 -8.86 6.06 2.56
CA ILE A 59 -8.35 5.58 3.85
C ILE A 59 -6.97 4.91 3.66
N PHE A 60 -6.83 4.00 2.70
CA PHE A 60 -5.55 3.32 2.43
C PHE A 60 -4.46 4.29 1.97
N SER A 61 -4.80 5.25 1.12
CA SER A 61 -3.85 6.29 0.68
C SER A 61 -3.40 7.17 1.84
N THR A 62 -4.35 7.58 2.69
CA THR A 62 -4.08 8.40 3.89
C THR A 62 -3.20 7.65 4.87
N ALA A 63 -3.46 6.36 5.11
CA ALA A 63 -2.65 5.51 5.98
C ALA A 63 -1.20 5.41 5.48
N LYS A 64 -0.99 5.11 4.21
CA LYS A 64 0.35 5.05 3.61
C LYS A 64 1.09 6.37 3.71
N ASN A 65 0.44 7.47 3.33
CA ASN A 65 1.05 8.80 3.42
C ASN A 65 1.41 9.16 4.85
N HIS A 66 0.55 8.82 5.82
CA HIS A 66 0.81 9.07 7.23
C HIS A 66 2.03 8.27 7.73
N CYS A 67 2.10 6.97 7.43
CA CYS A 67 3.25 6.12 7.77
C CYS A 67 4.57 6.64 7.14
N PHE A 68 4.56 7.01 5.87
CA PHE A 68 5.76 7.58 5.23
C PHE A 68 6.17 8.92 5.84
N ASN A 69 5.22 9.75 6.27
CA ASN A 69 5.53 10.98 6.98
C ASN A 69 6.15 10.71 8.35
N MET A 70 5.64 9.72 9.10
CA MET A 70 6.24 9.28 10.37
C MET A 70 7.68 8.83 10.17
N LEU A 71 7.97 8.00 9.17
CA LEU A 71 9.32 7.54 8.85
C LEU A 71 10.26 8.70 8.47
N ARG A 72 9.77 9.68 7.71
CA ARG A 72 10.56 10.88 7.37
C ARG A 72 10.89 11.71 8.61
N TYR A 73 9.93 11.83 9.53
CA TYR A 73 10.13 12.55 10.78
C TYR A 73 11.16 11.86 11.67
N GLN A 74 11.02 10.53 11.84
CA GLN A 74 11.99 9.72 12.60
C GLN A 74 13.41 9.82 12.03
N LYS A 75 13.57 9.74 10.71
CA LYS A 75 14.87 9.90 10.04
C LYS A 75 15.48 11.28 10.26
N ARG A 76 14.68 12.35 10.29
CA ARG A 76 15.17 13.70 10.58
C ARG A 76 15.63 13.80 12.04
N PHE A 77 14.88 13.22 12.97
CA PHE A 77 15.23 13.21 14.38
C PHE A 77 16.54 12.46 14.65
N ILE A 78 16.73 11.29 14.05
CA ILE A 78 17.97 10.50 14.16
C ILE A 78 19.16 11.29 13.59
N ARG A 79 18.98 11.99 12.47
CA ARG A 79 20.05 12.83 11.87
C ARG A 79 20.45 14.04 12.73
N THR A 80 19.61 14.47 13.63
CA THR A 80 19.90 15.56 14.57
C THR A 80 20.56 15.07 15.86
N VAL A 81 20.43 13.76 16.17
CA VAL A 81 20.94 13.18 17.43
C VAL A 81 22.25 12.42 17.25
N ASP A 82 22.47 11.73 16.12
CA ASP A 82 23.69 10.95 15.87
C ASP A 82 24.16 11.03 14.42
N ALA A 83 25.29 11.67 14.21
CA ALA A 83 25.98 11.66 12.92
C ALA A 83 26.85 10.39 12.72
N ASP A 84 27.00 9.51 13.71
CA ASP A 84 28.05 8.47 13.69
C ASP A 84 27.59 7.00 13.82
N ASP A 85 26.30 6.69 14.03
CA ASP A 85 25.86 5.28 14.16
C ASP A 85 24.62 4.98 13.32
N LEU A 86 24.80 4.86 11.99
CA LEU A 86 23.82 4.19 11.13
C LEU A 86 24.23 2.73 10.95
N PRO A 87 23.42 1.76 11.43
CA PRO A 87 23.63 0.38 11.03
C PRO A 87 23.43 0.26 9.52
N ALA A 88 24.49 -0.15 8.85
CA ALA A 88 24.52 -0.47 7.42
C ALA A 88 23.69 -1.74 7.15
N SER A 89 22.38 -1.70 7.32
CA SER A 89 21.45 -2.77 6.95
C SER A 89 20.60 -2.45 5.72
N ALA A 90 21.14 -1.60 4.85
CA ALA A 90 20.51 -1.29 3.55
C ALA A 90 21.16 -2.00 2.36
N ASP A 91 22.16 -2.84 2.57
CA ASP A 91 23.06 -3.31 1.49
C ASP A 91 22.80 -4.73 0.96
N ASN A 92 21.62 -5.30 1.17
CA ASN A 92 21.27 -6.58 0.52
C ASN A 92 20.40 -6.38 -0.74
N PHE A 93 20.38 -5.19 -1.34
CA PHE A 93 19.56 -4.85 -2.50
C PHE A 93 20.33 -4.59 -3.80
N GLY A 94 21.62 -4.90 -3.86
CA GLY A 94 22.45 -4.63 -5.05
C GLY A 94 22.05 -5.38 -6.32
N LYS A 95 21.33 -6.52 -6.22
CA LYS A 95 20.78 -7.24 -7.38
C LYS A 95 19.36 -6.79 -7.76
N THR A 96 18.82 -5.78 -7.10
CA THR A 96 17.39 -5.42 -7.16
C THR A 96 17.11 -4.06 -7.80
N VAL A 97 18.12 -3.25 -8.15
CA VAL A 97 17.88 -1.95 -8.78
C VAL A 97 17.26 -2.14 -10.16
N GLU A 98 17.84 -3.00 -10.97
CA GLU A 98 17.31 -3.33 -12.31
C GLU A 98 15.92 -3.99 -12.21
N ALA A 99 15.74 -4.96 -11.29
CA ALA A 99 14.45 -5.60 -11.07
C ALA A 99 13.39 -4.61 -10.59
N ARG A 100 13.75 -3.65 -9.72
CA ARG A 100 12.84 -2.59 -9.26
C ARG A 100 12.41 -1.66 -10.40
N GLU A 101 13.34 -1.27 -11.26
CA GLU A 101 13.01 -0.42 -12.42
C GLU A 101 12.10 -1.16 -13.42
N ILE A 102 12.36 -2.45 -13.65
CA ILE A 102 11.50 -3.31 -14.48
C ILE A 102 10.09 -3.38 -13.90
N ILE A 103 9.96 -3.65 -12.61
CA ILE A 103 8.65 -3.71 -11.93
C ILE A 103 7.93 -2.37 -12.06
N LYS A 104 8.61 -1.24 -11.84
CA LYS A 104 8.03 0.09 -12.00
C LYS A 104 7.51 0.33 -13.42
N LEU A 105 8.30 -0.05 -14.44
CA LEU A 105 7.91 0.09 -15.84
C LEU A 105 6.69 -0.76 -16.16
N VAL A 106 6.67 -2.03 -15.71
CA VAL A 106 5.52 -2.92 -15.90
C VAL A 106 4.29 -2.36 -15.20
N PHE A 107 4.43 -1.87 -13.96
CA PHE A 107 3.32 -1.25 -13.24
C PHE A 107 2.76 -0.02 -13.96
N LYS A 108 3.63 0.87 -14.46
CA LYS A 108 3.20 2.07 -15.21
C LYS A 108 2.45 1.71 -16.50
N ALA A 109 2.84 0.63 -17.17
CA ALA A 109 2.23 0.18 -18.43
C ALA A 109 0.85 -0.49 -18.24
N GLN A 110 0.48 -0.86 -17.00
CA GLN A 110 -0.79 -1.54 -16.74
C GLN A 110 -1.92 -0.57 -16.43
N GLY A 111 -3.15 -0.98 -16.81
CA GLY A 111 -4.36 -0.30 -16.36
C GLY A 111 -4.57 -0.41 -14.84
N LYS A 112 -5.33 0.53 -14.28
CA LYS A 112 -5.54 0.66 -12.81
C LYS A 112 -5.95 -0.67 -12.16
N ARG A 113 -6.92 -1.39 -12.72
CA ARG A 113 -7.42 -2.65 -12.14
C ARG A 113 -6.35 -3.75 -12.04
N VAL A 114 -5.44 -3.83 -13.03
CA VAL A 114 -4.32 -4.77 -13.02
C VAL A 114 -3.30 -4.37 -11.99
N ARG A 115 -2.97 -3.07 -11.90
CA ARG A 115 -2.05 -2.54 -10.89
C ARG A 115 -2.57 -2.78 -9.48
N ASP A 116 -3.84 -2.48 -9.22
CA ASP A 116 -4.45 -2.67 -7.90
C ASP A 116 -4.39 -4.15 -7.49
N ALA A 117 -4.78 -5.08 -8.39
CA ALA A 117 -4.71 -6.50 -8.10
C ALA A 117 -3.28 -6.96 -7.80
N ALA A 118 -2.31 -6.54 -8.61
CA ALA A 118 -0.91 -6.89 -8.41
C ALA A 118 -0.32 -6.27 -7.13
N TYR A 119 -0.62 -4.99 -6.87
CA TYR A 119 -0.15 -4.30 -5.69
C TYR A 119 -0.65 -4.98 -4.40
N TYR A 120 -1.95 -5.18 -4.28
CA TYR A 120 -2.52 -5.79 -3.08
C TYR A 120 -2.10 -7.25 -2.90
N THR A 121 -1.85 -7.98 -3.97
CA THR A 121 -1.38 -9.38 -3.87
C THR A 121 0.08 -9.46 -3.48
N TYR A 122 0.97 -8.71 -4.16
CA TYR A 122 2.42 -8.91 -4.03
C TYR A 122 3.11 -7.96 -3.07
N VAL A 123 2.51 -6.80 -2.80
CA VAL A 123 3.08 -5.81 -1.88
C VAL A 123 2.40 -5.84 -0.52
N GLU A 124 1.07 -5.90 -0.49
CA GLU A 124 0.30 -5.95 0.75
C GLU A 124 0.04 -7.39 1.24
N GLU A 125 0.31 -8.39 0.39
CA GLU A 125 0.10 -9.82 0.69
C GLU A 125 -1.35 -10.14 1.10
N PHE A 126 -2.31 -9.43 0.52
CA PHE A 126 -3.72 -9.64 0.77
C PHE A 126 -4.27 -10.83 -0.02
N ASP A 127 -5.21 -11.55 0.59
CA ASP A 127 -5.92 -12.62 -0.10
C ASP A 127 -6.97 -12.09 -1.09
N GLN A 128 -7.54 -12.99 -1.91
CA GLN A 128 -8.50 -12.57 -2.92
C GLN A 128 -9.77 -11.94 -2.34
N ARG A 129 -10.21 -12.36 -1.14
CA ARG A 129 -11.39 -11.81 -0.47
C ARG A 129 -11.13 -10.39 0.02
N GLU A 130 -9.95 -10.18 0.59
CA GLU A 130 -9.48 -8.86 1.04
C GLU A 130 -9.36 -7.89 -0.15
N ILE A 131 -8.76 -8.34 -1.27
CA ILE A 131 -8.63 -7.55 -2.49
C ILE A 131 -10.01 -7.22 -3.08
N GLN A 132 -10.93 -8.17 -3.08
CA GLN A 132 -12.31 -7.95 -3.52
C GLN A 132 -13.00 -6.86 -2.70
N LYS A 133 -12.85 -6.90 -1.38
CA LYS A 133 -13.43 -5.86 -0.48
C LYS A 133 -12.90 -4.46 -0.80
N ILE A 134 -11.62 -4.34 -1.10
CA ILE A 134 -10.95 -3.04 -1.33
C ILE A 134 -11.25 -2.52 -2.72
N THR A 135 -11.16 -3.39 -3.74
CA THR A 135 -11.17 -2.97 -5.16
C THR A 135 -12.52 -3.15 -5.84
N GLY A 136 -13.43 -3.91 -5.23
CA GLY A 136 -14.69 -4.31 -5.85
C GLY A 136 -14.55 -5.28 -7.03
N GLN A 137 -13.33 -5.77 -7.31
CA GLN A 137 -13.11 -6.73 -8.39
C GLN A 137 -13.55 -8.14 -7.99
N SER A 138 -14.22 -8.85 -8.91
CA SER A 138 -14.56 -10.26 -8.68
C SER A 138 -13.30 -11.14 -8.60
N PRO A 139 -13.34 -12.29 -7.90
CA PRO A 139 -12.21 -13.21 -7.83
C PRO A 139 -11.70 -13.65 -9.20
N ALA A 140 -12.60 -13.86 -10.16
CA ALA A 140 -12.23 -14.20 -11.54
C ALA A 140 -11.48 -13.04 -12.23
N THR A 141 -11.92 -11.80 -12.00
CA THR A 141 -11.23 -10.60 -12.53
C THR A 141 -9.86 -10.43 -11.90
N ILE A 142 -9.73 -10.62 -10.59
CA ILE A 142 -8.44 -10.56 -9.88
C ILE A 142 -7.48 -11.58 -10.49
N ARG A 143 -7.86 -12.85 -10.61
CA ARG A 143 -7.01 -13.90 -11.22
C ARG A 143 -6.59 -13.56 -12.65
N ARG A 144 -7.51 -13.06 -13.48
CA ARG A 144 -7.21 -12.64 -14.85
C ARG A 144 -6.22 -11.48 -14.88
N ASN A 145 -6.38 -10.50 -14.01
CA ASN A 145 -5.51 -9.34 -13.93
C ASN A 145 -4.11 -9.73 -13.43
N LEU A 146 -4.01 -10.62 -12.47
CA LEU A 146 -2.72 -11.16 -12.00
C LEU A 146 -2.01 -11.97 -13.12
N SER A 147 -2.75 -12.75 -13.90
CA SER A 147 -2.20 -13.47 -15.06
C SER A 147 -1.64 -12.49 -16.10
N ARG A 148 -2.37 -11.40 -16.40
CA ARG A 148 -1.88 -10.34 -17.31
C ARG A 148 -0.59 -9.71 -16.79
N PHE A 149 -0.54 -9.36 -15.51
CA PHE A 149 0.64 -8.79 -14.89
C PHE A 149 1.85 -9.73 -14.98
N LYS A 150 1.69 -11.01 -14.65
CA LYS A 150 2.75 -12.02 -14.76
C LYS A 150 3.27 -12.17 -16.19
N LYS A 151 2.37 -12.18 -17.19
CA LYS A 151 2.75 -12.25 -18.61
C LYS A 151 3.57 -11.02 -19.04
N SER A 152 3.19 -9.83 -18.57
CA SER A 152 3.94 -8.60 -18.85
C SER A 152 5.33 -8.61 -18.23
N LEU A 153 5.46 -9.10 -17.00
CA LEU A 153 6.77 -9.29 -16.36
C LEU A 153 7.65 -10.26 -17.12
N ALA A 154 7.10 -11.42 -17.51
CA ALA A 154 7.85 -12.45 -18.27
C ALA A 154 8.29 -11.94 -19.65
N SER A 155 7.44 -11.17 -20.33
CA SER A 155 7.76 -10.56 -21.64
C SER A 155 8.90 -9.55 -21.52
N LEU A 156 8.90 -8.73 -20.48
CA LEU A 156 9.96 -7.73 -20.29
C LEU A 156 11.27 -8.38 -19.85
N GLY A 157 11.20 -9.39 -18.96
CA GLY A 157 12.37 -10.15 -18.54
C GLY A 157 13.10 -10.82 -19.70
N LYS A 158 12.35 -11.38 -20.68
CA LYS A 158 12.92 -11.95 -21.91
C LYS A 158 13.62 -10.91 -22.80
N LYS A 159 13.07 -9.69 -22.90
CA LYS A 159 13.67 -8.61 -23.70
C LYS A 159 14.96 -8.05 -23.10
N LEU A 160 15.13 -8.17 -21.81
CA LEU A 160 16.32 -7.67 -21.10
C LEU A 160 17.42 -8.73 -20.99
N ALA A 161 17.10 -10.01 -21.19
CA ALA A 161 18.04 -11.13 -21.21
C ALA A 161 18.67 -11.38 -22.61
N MET A 162 18.23 -10.65 -23.63
CA MET A 162 18.79 -10.66 -25.00
C MET A 162 19.73 -9.47 -25.20
#